data_59504242f863c321e2eb1825e538be75
#
_entry.id   59504242f863c321e2eb1825e538be75
#
_cell.length_a   1.000
_cell.length_b   1.000
_cell.length_c   1.000
_cell.angle_alpha   90.00
_cell.angle_beta   90.00
_cell.angle_gamma   90.00
#
_symmetry.space_group_name_H-M   'P 1'
#
loop_
_entity.id
_entity.type
_entity.pdbx_description
1 polymer ?
#
loop_
_entity_poly.entity_id
_entity_poly.type
_entity_poly.pdbx_seq_one_letter_code
_entity_poly.pdbx_strand_id
1 'polypeptide(L)'
;MKKTLYLKFVLAYVIFGFFSFIVVATFSSSLINERVKSENAESLYAEASMVSKTYAAELYNNEITIESAYHQLHALGTYLSSTIWLVNPSGTVLVNSDKQPDVANPQIIDNFTPSITADSYYTTGDFFGEYEQNMLIIFSPITSNYKIQGYVIIAKPVSLLNEQGNGYLTIMYITMVLLLLLSLIILLFFTEMFYIPLRKVIYATEQYASGNMHYEFTVESSDEMGYLAGTLNYMASEIARSEDNQKKFVANVSHDFRSPLTSIKGYLEAMLDGTIPPEMHEKYLHIVLNETERLTKLTNSLLQLNNLNTKAVSYTHLTLPTTSR
;
A
#
# COMPACT_ATOMS: atom_id res chain seq x y z
N MET A 1 -11.12 6.85 24.77
CA MET A 1 -10.96 5.65 23.92
C MET A 1 -9.49 5.56 23.49
N LYS A 2 -8.75 4.55 23.96
CA LYS A 2 -7.41 4.29 23.43
C LYS A 2 -7.56 3.91 21.94
N LYS A 3 -7.01 4.72 21.02
CA LYS A 3 -7.01 4.40 19.59
C LYS A 3 -6.24 3.08 19.42
N THR A 4 -6.97 2.02 19.15
CA THR A 4 -6.35 0.71 18.90
C THR A 4 -5.43 0.80 17.69
N LEU A 5 -4.34 0.05 17.67
CA LEU A 5 -3.41 -0.02 16.53
C LEU A 5 -4.17 -0.25 15.20
N TYR A 6 -5.20 -1.08 15.24
CA TYR A 6 -6.08 -1.35 14.12
C TYR A 6 -6.74 -0.09 13.56
N LEU A 7 -7.33 0.76 14.40
CA LEU A 7 -7.98 2.01 13.94
C LEU A 7 -6.97 2.96 13.29
N LYS A 8 -5.74 3.03 13.82
CA LYS A 8 -4.68 3.83 13.20
C LYS A 8 -4.28 3.29 11.83
N PHE A 9 -4.19 1.96 11.70
CA PHE A 9 -3.85 1.31 10.44
C PHE A 9 -4.95 1.51 9.39
N VAL A 10 -6.22 1.27 9.75
CA VAL A 10 -7.37 1.49 8.86
C VAL A 10 -7.46 2.96 8.44
N LEU A 11 -7.26 3.90 9.37
CA LEU A 11 -7.27 5.32 9.05
C LEU A 11 -6.15 5.71 8.08
N ALA A 12 -4.92 5.22 8.32
CA ALA A 12 -3.80 5.45 7.43
C ALA A 12 -4.06 4.87 6.02
N TYR A 13 -4.63 3.67 5.94
CA TYR A 13 -5.02 3.02 4.69
C TYR A 13 -6.05 3.85 3.91
N VAL A 14 -7.11 4.32 4.56
CA VAL A 14 -8.15 5.16 3.94
C VAL A 14 -7.56 6.49 3.46
N ILE A 15 -6.74 7.14 4.27
CA ILE A 15 -6.06 8.39 3.89
C ILE A 15 -5.16 8.16 2.68
N PHE A 16 -4.35 7.10 2.69
CA PHE A 16 -3.48 6.77 1.56
C PHE A 16 -4.27 6.50 0.28
N GLY A 17 -5.36 5.73 0.36
CA GLY A 17 -6.24 5.47 -0.78
C GLY A 17 -6.87 6.74 -1.35
N PHE A 18 -7.35 7.64 -0.48
CA PHE A 18 -7.93 8.90 -0.88
C PHE A 18 -6.91 9.84 -1.57
N PHE A 19 -5.71 9.99 -0.98
CA PHE A 19 -4.65 10.78 -1.59
C PHE A 19 -4.17 10.19 -2.92
N SER A 20 -4.01 8.88 -3.00
CA SER A 20 -3.65 8.20 -4.24
C SER A 20 -4.69 8.45 -5.34
N PHE A 21 -5.98 8.42 -4.99
CA PHE A 21 -7.05 8.73 -5.92
C PHE A 21 -6.94 10.16 -6.47
N ILE A 22 -6.78 11.17 -5.60
CA ILE A 22 -6.65 12.57 -6.02
C ILE A 22 -5.44 12.77 -6.93
N VAL A 23 -4.27 12.24 -6.53
CA VAL A 23 -3.03 12.40 -7.31
C VAL A 23 -3.17 11.77 -8.70
N VAL A 24 -3.66 10.54 -8.78
CA VAL A 24 -3.83 9.85 -10.06
C VAL A 24 -4.88 10.55 -10.91
N ALA A 25 -6.03 10.95 -10.35
CA ALA A 25 -7.09 11.60 -11.11
C ALA A 25 -6.63 12.94 -11.72
N THR A 26 -5.96 13.79 -10.93
CA THR A 26 -5.49 15.10 -11.40
C THR A 26 -4.34 14.99 -12.40
N PHE A 27 -3.35 14.18 -12.09
CA PHE A 27 -2.15 14.02 -12.92
C PHE A 27 -2.47 13.32 -14.24
N SER A 28 -3.26 12.26 -14.21
CA SER A 28 -3.62 11.52 -15.43
C SER A 28 -4.51 12.31 -16.38
N SER A 29 -5.43 13.13 -15.84
CA SER A 29 -6.27 14.00 -16.68
C SER A 29 -5.42 14.95 -17.54
N SER A 30 -4.43 15.60 -16.94
CA SER A 30 -3.52 16.49 -17.66
C SER A 30 -2.71 15.75 -18.72
N LEU A 31 -2.12 14.61 -18.34
CA LEU A 31 -1.28 13.82 -19.26
C LEU A 31 -2.07 13.25 -20.43
N ILE A 32 -3.28 12.73 -20.19
CA ILE A 32 -4.12 12.15 -21.24
C ILE A 32 -4.52 13.23 -22.26
N ASN A 33 -4.94 14.41 -21.80
CA ASN A 33 -5.34 15.48 -22.69
C ASN A 33 -4.18 15.98 -23.55
N GLU A 34 -3.00 16.17 -22.98
CA GLU A 34 -1.79 16.53 -23.73
C GLU A 34 -1.40 15.43 -24.74
N ARG A 35 -1.46 14.19 -24.32
CA ARG A 35 -1.13 13.05 -25.18
C ARG A 35 -2.09 12.91 -26.37
N VAL A 36 -3.41 13.02 -26.12
CA VAL A 36 -4.43 12.95 -27.16
C VAL A 36 -4.25 14.09 -28.16
N LYS A 37 -3.95 15.31 -27.72
CA LYS A 37 -3.66 16.44 -28.61
C LYS A 37 -2.42 16.17 -29.45
N SER A 38 -1.33 15.75 -28.86
CA SER A 38 -0.07 15.48 -29.57
C SER A 38 -0.22 14.38 -30.62
N GLU A 39 -0.86 13.27 -30.26
CA GLU A 39 -1.09 12.15 -31.20
C GLU A 39 -2.00 12.54 -32.37
N ASN A 40 -3.08 13.28 -32.12
CA ASN A 40 -3.94 13.79 -33.18
C ASN A 40 -3.21 14.81 -34.04
N ALA A 41 -2.39 15.70 -33.47
CA ALA A 41 -1.61 16.67 -34.25
C ALA A 41 -0.60 15.98 -35.17
N GLU A 42 0.10 14.96 -34.70
CA GLU A 42 1.05 14.18 -35.50
C GLU A 42 0.35 13.44 -36.65
N SER A 43 -0.77 12.76 -36.35
CA SER A 43 -1.56 12.06 -37.38
C SER A 43 -2.11 13.02 -38.44
N LEU A 44 -2.72 14.15 -38.02
CA LEU A 44 -3.28 15.13 -38.94
C LEU A 44 -2.21 15.86 -39.72
N TYR A 45 -1.01 16.04 -39.17
CA TYR A 45 0.12 16.60 -39.94
C TYR A 45 0.60 15.67 -41.05
N ALA A 46 0.63 14.36 -40.78
CA ALA A 46 0.94 13.39 -41.82
C ALA A 46 -0.09 13.45 -42.97
N GLU A 47 -1.38 13.55 -42.67
CA GLU A 47 -2.45 13.71 -43.66
C GLU A 47 -2.36 15.05 -44.39
N ALA A 48 -2.13 16.17 -43.69
CA ALA A 48 -1.94 17.48 -44.31
C ALA A 48 -0.73 17.48 -45.28
N SER A 49 0.35 16.81 -44.89
CA SER A 49 1.53 16.65 -45.74
C SER A 49 1.23 15.79 -46.98
N MET A 50 0.43 14.73 -46.83
CA MET A 50 -0.03 13.92 -47.97
C MET A 50 -0.87 14.77 -48.93
N VAL A 51 -1.89 15.48 -48.39
CA VAL A 51 -2.75 16.38 -49.19
C VAL A 51 -1.92 17.45 -49.91
N SER A 52 -0.90 18.03 -49.25
CA SER A 52 -0.05 19.05 -49.86
C SER A 52 0.78 18.54 -51.06
N LYS A 53 1.19 17.28 -51.02
CA LYS A 53 2.02 16.65 -52.06
C LYS A 53 1.23 16.02 -53.20
N THR A 54 -0.07 15.74 -52.97
CA THR A 54 -0.96 15.12 -53.96
C THR A 54 -1.97 16.13 -54.48
N TYR A 55 -3.16 16.18 -53.91
CA TYR A 55 -4.30 16.97 -54.38
C TYR A 55 -4.02 18.47 -54.55
N ALA A 56 -3.28 19.04 -53.59
CA ALA A 56 -2.94 20.46 -53.68
C ALA A 56 -1.93 20.74 -54.80
N ALA A 57 -0.95 19.87 -55.00
CA ALA A 57 0.03 19.98 -56.07
C ALA A 57 -0.63 19.82 -57.45
N GLU A 58 -1.54 18.84 -57.62
CA GLU A 58 -2.31 18.63 -58.87
C GLU A 58 -3.20 19.84 -59.19
N LEU A 59 -3.83 20.48 -58.19
CA LEU A 59 -4.62 21.70 -58.35
C LEU A 59 -3.76 22.87 -58.82
N TYR A 60 -2.59 23.10 -58.24
CA TYR A 60 -1.68 24.18 -58.63
C TYR A 60 -1.04 23.96 -60.00
N ASN A 61 -0.91 22.70 -60.45
CA ASN A 61 -0.45 22.34 -61.81
C ASN A 61 -1.57 22.36 -62.81
N ASN A 62 -2.81 22.73 -62.49
CA ASN A 62 -4.02 22.68 -63.33
C ASN A 62 -4.35 21.27 -63.84
N GLU A 63 -3.97 20.22 -63.15
CA GLU A 63 -4.27 18.82 -63.46
C GLU A 63 -5.67 18.42 -63.04
N ILE A 64 -6.19 19.05 -61.97
CA ILE A 64 -7.57 18.87 -61.42
C ILE A 64 -8.28 20.21 -61.29
N THR A 65 -9.60 20.18 -61.28
CA THR A 65 -10.43 21.38 -61.07
C THR A 65 -10.63 21.63 -59.60
N ILE A 66 -10.98 22.87 -59.20
CA ILE A 66 -11.33 23.25 -57.80
C ILE A 66 -12.49 22.39 -57.29
N GLU A 67 -13.47 22.09 -58.14
CA GLU A 67 -14.60 21.25 -57.78
C GLU A 67 -14.20 19.78 -57.48
N SER A 68 -13.29 19.22 -58.29
CA SER A 68 -12.73 17.89 -58.02
C SER A 68 -11.93 17.85 -56.73
N ALA A 69 -11.09 18.85 -56.47
CA ALA A 69 -10.34 18.98 -55.21
C ALA A 69 -11.28 19.10 -54.00
N TYR A 70 -12.37 19.87 -54.14
CA TYR A 70 -13.40 20.00 -53.11
C TYR A 70 -14.01 18.63 -52.76
N HIS A 71 -14.46 17.83 -53.73
CA HIS A 71 -15.06 16.53 -53.46
C HIS A 71 -14.10 15.57 -52.76
N GLN A 72 -12.84 15.56 -53.11
CA GLN A 72 -11.82 14.73 -52.51
C GLN A 72 -11.54 15.17 -51.07
N LEU A 73 -11.37 16.48 -50.85
CA LEU A 73 -11.10 17.03 -49.51
C LEU A 73 -12.32 16.96 -48.59
N HIS A 74 -13.55 17.08 -49.12
CA HIS A 74 -14.77 16.90 -48.37
C HIS A 74 -14.89 15.45 -47.84
N ALA A 75 -14.63 14.45 -48.70
CA ALA A 75 -14.62 13.06 -48.30
C ALA A 75 -13.56 12.77 -47.21
N LEU A 76 -12.35 13.31 -47.38
CA LEU A 76 -11.26 13.17 -46.41
C LEU A 76 -11.58 13.91 -45.08
N GLY A 77 -12.12 15.14 -45.17
CA GLY A 77 -12.51 15.92 -44.00
C GLY A 77 -13.60 15.22 -43.17
N THR A 78 -14.60 14.63 -43.83
CA THR A 78 -15.64 13.84 -43.22
C THR A 78 -15.05 12.62 -42.50
N TYR A 79 -14.12 11.90 -43.15
CA TYR A 79 -13.44 10.74 -42.56
C TYR A 79 -12.62 11.12 -41.32
N LEU A 80 -11.88 12.24 -41.35
CA LEU A 80 -11.04 12.74 -40.28
C LEU A 80 -11.85 13.47 -39.18
N SER A 81 -13.14 13.72 -39.39
CA SER A 81 -13.99 14.61 -38.58
C SER A 81 -13.32 15.98 -38.37
N SER A 82 -12.82 16.55 -39.45
CA SER A 82 -12.01 17.78 -39.48
C SER A 82 -12.31 18.57 -40.75
N THR A 83 -12.16 19.90 -40.69
CA THR A 83 -12.27 20.76 -41.87
C THR A 83 -10.90 20.93 -42.51
N ILE A 84 -10.81 20.75 -43.83
CA ILE A 84 -9.59 20.92 -44.61
C ILE A 84 -9.69 22.16 -45.47
N TRP A 85 -8.69 23.03 -45.35
CA TRP A 85 -8.60 24.26 -46.10
C TRP A 85 -7.38 24.22 -47.02
N LEU A 86 -7.54 24.69 -48.25
CA LEU A 86 -6.44 25.09 -49.13
C LEU A 86 -6.44 26.61 -49.24
N VAL A 87 -5.36 27.25 -48.77
CA VAL A 87 -5.25 28.70 -48.65
C VAL A 87 -3.97 29.16 -49.32
N ASN A 88 -4.02 30.22 -50.11
CA ASN A 88 -2.83 30.80 -50.70
C ASN A 88 -2.05 31.65 -49.66
N PRO A 89 -0.81 32.11 -49.94
CA PRO A 89 -0.01 32.88 -49.00
C PRO A 89 -0.64 34.22 -48.59
N SER A 90 -1.61 34.76 -49.36
CA SER A 90 -2.32 36.00 -49.05
C SER A 90 -3.59 35.81 -48.24
N GLY A 91 -3.91 34.56 -47.81
CA GLY A 91 -5.11 34.27 -47.02
C GLY A 91 -6.37 34.00 -47.83
N THR A 92 -6.28 33.94 -49.21
CA THR A 92 -7.42 33.58 -50.04
C THR A 92 -7.67 32.09 -49.99
N VAL A 93 -8.89 31.69 -49.68
CA VAL A 93 -9.32 30.28 -49.61
C VAL A 93 -9.63 29.78 -51.01
N LEU A 94 -8.90 28.77 -51.44
CA LEU A 94 -9.12 28.09 -52.71
C LEU A 94 -10.16 26.98 -52.58
N VAL A 95 -10.10 26.22 -51.50
CA VAL A 95 -11.03 25.15 -51.18
C VAL A 95 -11.24 25.12 -49.65
N ASN A 96 -12.49 24.98 -49.25
CA ASN A 96 -12.91 24.66 -47.89
C ASN A 96 -13.75 23.39 -47.96
N SER A 97 -13.33 22.31 -47.26
CA SER A 97 -14.03 21.01 -47.32
C SER A 97 -15.49 21.04 -46.84
N ASP A 98 -15.87 22.04 -46.02
CA ASP A 98 -17.22 22.13 -45.47
C ASP A 98 -18.17 23.01 -46.31
N LYS A 99 -17.61 23.79 -47.26
CA LYS A 99 -18.39 24.72 -48.10
C LYS A 99 -18.06 24.54 -49.58
N GLN A 100 -19.10 24.55 -50.44
CA GLN A 100 -18.87 24.56 -51.88
C GLN A 100 -18.05 25.78 -52.27
N PRO A 101 -17.05 25.60 -53.16
CA PRO A 101 -16.19 26.69 -53.59
C PRO A 101 -16.98 27.74 -54.42
N ASP A 102 -16.92 29.01 -54.00
CA ASP A 102 -17.41 30.13 -54.81
C ASP A 102 -16.22 30.81 -55.50
N VAL A 103 -16.00 30.44 -56.77
CA VAL A 103 -14.87 30.95 -57.55
C VAL A 103 -15.05 32.45 -57.88
N ALA A 104 -16.29 32.96 -57.89
CA ALA A 104 -16.58 34.36 -58.20
C ALA A 104 -16.27 35.29 -57.01
N ASN A 105 -16.52 34.80 -55.77
CA ASN A 105 -16.29 35.55 -54.52
C ASN A 105 -15.51 34.68 -53.54
N PRO A 106 -14.18 34.51 -53.69
CA PRO A 106 -13.40 33.66 -52.79
C PRO A 106 -13.35 34.23 -51.38
N GLN A 107 -13.49 33.36 -50.37
CA GLN A 107 -13.35 33.74 -48.98
C GLN A 107 -11.90 34.17 -48.71
N ILE A 108 -11.71 35.24 -47.92
CA ILE A 108 -10.40 35.73 -47.51
C ILE A 108 -10.33 35.65 -45.98
N ILE A 109 -9.29 35.03 -45.45
CA ILE A 109 -9.02 34.97 -44.01
C ILE A 109 -8.30 36.27 -43.61
N ASP A 110 -8.92 37.06 -42.77
CA ASP A 110 -8.34 38.33 -42.27
C ASP A 110 -7.11 38.04 -41.38
N ASN A 111 -6.07 38.88 -41.56
CA ASN A 111 -4.81 38.78 -40.82
C ASN A 111 -4.11 37.39 -40.88
N PHE A 112 -4.30 36.67 -41.99
CA PHE A 112 -3.66 35.36 -42.19
C PHE A 112 -2.13 35.50 -42.17
N THR A 113 -1.50 35.00 -41.10
CA THR A 113 -0.05 35.00 -40.89
C THR A 113 0.44 33.60 -40.59
N PRO A 114 0.86 32.86 -41.64
CA PRO A 114 1.32 31.47 -41.47
C PRO A 114 2.60 31.34 -40.64
N SER A 115 3.26 32.45 -40.30
CA SER A 115 4.42 32.50 -39.40
C SER A 115 4.17 32.09 -37.95
N ILE A 116 2.91 31.95 -37.55
CA ILE A 116 2.51 31.47 -36.20
C ILE A 116 3.05 30.06 -35.93
N THR A 117 3.43 29.31 -36.99
CA THR A 117 3.90 27.94 -36.92
C THR A 117 5.40 27.76 -37.08
N ALA A 118 6.19 28.83 -36.96
CA ALA A 118 7.65 28.78 -37.19
C ALA A 118 8.36 27.75 -36.30
N ASP A 119 7.86 27.52 -35.09
CA ASP A 119 8.44 26.57 -34.12
C ASP A 119 7.56 25.32 -33.87
N SER A 120 6.33 25.29 -34.42
CA SER A 120 5.39 24.18 -34.20
C SER A 120 4.49 23.98 -35.40
N TYR A 121 4.31 22.73 -35.84
CA TYR A 121 3.43 22.37 -36.95
C TYR A 121 1.93 22.40 -36.60
N TYR A 122 1.58 22.72 -35.35
CA TYR A 122 0.20 22.88 -34.92
C TYR A 122 0.04 24.01 -33.87
N THR A 123 -1.18 24.52 -33.77
CA THR A 123 -1.62 25.46 -32.76
C THR A 123 -3.05 25.13 -32.30
N THR A 124 -3.50 25.75 -31.22
CA THR A 124 -4.89 25.65 -30.75
C THR A 124 -5.48 27.07 -30.67
N GLY A 125 -6.67 27.25 -31.21
CA GLY A 125 -7.34 28.55 -31.22
C GLY A 125 -8.58 28.58 -32.10
N ASP A 126 -9.05 29.78 -32.39
CA ASP A 126 -10.25 30.07 -33.21
C ASP A 126 -9.99 30.15 -34.72
N PHE A 127 -8.78 29.86 -35.15
CA PHE A 127 -8.36 29.97 -36.57
C PHE A 127 -8.67 31.33 -37.18
N PHE A 128 -8.06 32.38 -36.64
CA PHE A 128 -8.24 33.78 -37.10
C PHE A 128 -9.70 34.29 -37.03
N GLY A 129 -10.48 33.78 -36.08
CA GLY A 129 -11.89 34.15 -35.92
C GLY A 129 -12.88 33.39 -36.82
N GLU A 130 -12.42 32.39 -37.59
CA GLU A 130 -13.28 31.59 -38.46
C GLU A 130 -14.16 30.61 -37.71
N TYR A 131 -13.81 30.25 -36.45
CA TYR A 131 -14.56 29.34 -35.60
C TYR A 131 -14.88 29.98 -34.25
N GLU A 132 -16.09 29.76 -33.77
CA GLU A 132 -16.51 30.16 -32.41
C GLU A 132 -15.93 29.29 -31.32
N GLN A 133 -15.41 28.11 -31.64
CA GLN A 133 -14.88 27.13 -30.72
C GLN A 133 -13.37 26.93 -30.92
N ASN A 134 -12.71 26.41 -29.86
CA ASN A 134 -11.30 26.07 -29.95
C ASN A 134 -11.07 24.87 -30.90
N MET A 135 -10.20 25.09 -31.87
CA MET A 135 -9.77 24.08 -32.84
C MET A 135 -8.31 23.72 -32.63
N LEU A 136 -7.97 22.47 -32.89
CA LEU A 136 -6.59 22.03 -33.14
C LEU A 136 -6.32 22.27 -34.61
N ILE A 137 -5.36 23.13 -34.92
CA ILE A 137 -5.08 23.63 -36.28
C ILE A 137 -3.68 23.19 -36.70
N ILE A 138 -3.60 22.48 -37.79
CA ILE A 138 -2.37 21.96 -38.35
C ILE A 138 -2.09 22.68 -39.68
N PHE A 139 -0.84 23.07 -39.88
CA PHE A 139 -0.41 23.74 -41.11
C PHE A 139 0.64 22.87 -41.82
N SER A 140 0.44 22.66 -43.13
CA SER A 140 1.42 22.02 -44.01
C SER A 140 1.64 22.91 -45.27
N PRO A 141 2.88 23.35 -45.56
CA PRO A 141 3.13 24.17 -46.74
C PRO A 141 3.01 23.37 -48.03
N ILE A 142 2.41 23.96 -49.03
CA ILE A 142 2.40 23.48 -50.41
C ILE A 142 3.59 24.13 -51.11
N THR A 143 4.58 23.33 -51.48
CA THR A 143 5.81 23.83 -52.12
C THR A 143 5.89 23.35 -53.54
N SER A 144 6.14 24.29 -54.46
CA SER A 144 6.48 23.99 -55.86
C SER A 144 7.64 24.90 -56.28
N ASN A 145 8.61 24.36 -57.03
CA ASN A 145 9.78 25.09 -57.55
C ASN A 145 10.52 25.88 -56.41
N TYR A 146 10.70 25.28 -55.24
CA TYR A 146 11.33 25.89 -54.06
C TYR A 146 10.62 27.14 -53.49
N LYS A 147 9.35 27.37 -53.87
CA LYS A 147 8.52 28.45 -53.36
C LYS A 147 7.28 27.89 -52.68
N ILE A 148 6.83 28.53 -51.61
CA ILE A 148 5.56 28.24 -51.00
C ILE A 148 4.44 28.82 -51.84
N GLN A 149 3.58 27.98 -52.37
CA GLN A 149 2.44 28.34 -53.22
C GLN A 149 1.17 28.52 -52.37
N GLY A 150 1.11 27.88 -51.21
CA GLY A 150 -0.04 27.91 -50.29
C GLY A 150 0.16 27.02 -49.06
N TYR A 151 -0.91 26.81 -48.39
CA TYR A 151 -0.94 25.98 -47.18
C TYR A 151 -2.15 25.04 -47.23
N VAL A 152 -1.94 23.79 -46.82
CA VAL A 152 -2.98 22.89 -46.40
C VAL A 152 -3.17 23.11 -44.89
N ILE A 153 -4.40 23.36 -44.47
CA ILE A 153 -4.74 23.57 -43.09
C ILE A 153 -5.81 22.56 -42.71
N ILE A 154 -5.58 21.79 -41.64
CA ILE A 154 -6.57 20.87 -41.09
C ILE A 154 -6.98 21.39 -39.73
N ALA A 155 -8.26 21.69 -39.57
CA ALA A 155 -8.85 22.18 -38.30
C ALA A 155 -9.77 21.11 -37.71
N LYS A 156 -9.46 20.65 -36.52
CA LYS A 156 -10.25 19.65 -35.77
C LYS A 156 -10.76 20.25 -34.46
N PRO A 157 -12.06 20.12 -34.13
CA PRO A 157 -12.58 20.60 -32.85
C PRO A 157 -11.89 19.99 -31.65
N VAL A 158 -11.41 20.82 -30.70
CA VAL A 158 -10.80 20.35 -29.46
C VAL A 158 -11.83 19.60 -28.58
N SER A 159 -13.11 19.88 -28.75
CA SER A 159 -14.21 19.15 -28.07
C SER A 159 -14.18 17.65 -28.39
N LEU A 160 -13.91 17.26 -29.65
CA LEU A 160 -13.78 15.85 -30.06
C LEU A 160 -12.55 15.19 -29.41
N LEU A 161 -11.45 15.92 -29.27
CA LEU A 161 -10.25 15.42 -28.61
C LEU A 161 -10.49 15.21 -27.11
N ASN A 162 -11.22 16.14 -26.49
CA ASN A 162 -11.61 16.02 -25.08
C ASN A 162 -12.55 14.84 -24.86
N GLU A 163 -13.46 14.56 -25.80
CA GLU A 163 -14.34 13.39 -25.75
C GLU A 163 -13.53 12.07 -25.82
N GLN A 164 -12.54 12.00 -26.70
CA GLN A 164 -11.59 10.88 -26.73
C GLN A 164 -10.83 10.74 -25.42
N GLY A 165 -10.31 11.85 -24.88
CA GLY A 165 -9.62 11.89 -23.59
C GLY A 165 -10.49 11.41 -22.44
N ASN A 166 -11.76 11.83 -22.41
CA ASN A 166 -12.74 11.40 -21.40
C ASN A 166 -13.02 9.89 -21.47
N GLY A 167 -12.98 9.29 -22.66
CA GLY A 167 -13.07 7.84 -22.83
C GLY A 167 -11.95 7.11 -22.11
N TYR A 168 -10.71 7.55 -22.26
CA TYR A 168 -9.55 6.97 -21.55
C TYR A 168 -9.63 7.21 -20.02
N LEU A 169 -10.04 8.40 -19.60
CA LEU A 169 -10.26 8.72 -18.19
C LEU A 169 -11.32 7.81 -17.56
N THR A 170 -12.40 7.52 -18.28
CA THR A 170 -13.45 6.61 -17.79
C THR A 170 -12.91 5.21 -17.53
N ILE A 171 -12.14 4.65 -18.46
CA ILE A 171 -11.49 3.34 -18.29
C ILE A 171 -10.55 3.37 -17.08
N MET A 172 -9.77 4.42 -16.93
CA MET A 172 -8.86 4.60 -15.80
C MET A 172 -9.60 4.66 -14.46
N TYR A 173 -10.71 5.40 -14.36
CA TYR A 173 -11.51 5.46 -13.13
C TYR A 173 -12.13 4.11 -12.77
N ILE A 174 -12.63 3.36 -13.75
CA ILE A 174 -13.16 2.01 -13.54
C ILE A 174 -12.06 1.09 -13.00
N THR A 175 -10.87 1.09 -13.62
CA THR A 175 -9.74 0.28 -13.15
C THR A 175 -9.30 0.67 -11.74
N MET A 176 -9.33 1.94 -11.41
CA MET A 176 -8.98 2.46 -10.09
C MET A 176 -9.98 2.01 -9.01
N VAL A 177 -11.29 2.02 -9.32
CA VAL A 177 -12.33 1.49 -8.42
C VAL A 177 -12.15 -0.01 -8.21
N LEU A 178 -11.85 -0.78 -9.26
CA LEU A 178 -11.58 -2.21 -9.13
C LEU A 178 -10.35 -2.50 -8.25
N LEU A 179 -9.27 -1.73 -8.40
CA LEU A 179 -8.08 -1.85 -7.56
C LEU A 179 -8.38 -1.49 -6.10
N LEU A 180 -9.23 -0.48 -5.85
CA LEU A 180 -9.66 -0.12 -4.51
C LEU A 180 -10.48 -1.24 -3.87
N LEU A 181 -11.39 -1.86 -4.60
CA LEU A 181 -12.15 -3.02 -4.11
C LEU A 181 -11.24 -4.22 -3.81
N LEU A 182 -10.28 -4.50 -4.68
CA LEU A 182 -9.29 -5.56 -4.45
C LEU A 182 -8.44 -5.28 -3.21
N SER A 183 -8.01 -4.04 -3.02
CA SER A 183 -7.23 -3.64 -1.85
C SER A 183 -8.03 -3.73 -0.54
N LEU A 184 -9.35 -3.54 -0.59
CA LEU A 184 -10.24 -3.76 0.55
C LEU A 184 -10.28 -5.24 0.96
N ILE A 185 -10.30 -6.15 -0.01
CA ILE A 185 -10.23 -7.61 0.25
C ILE A 185 -8.92 -7.95 0.97
N ILE A 186 -7.80 -7.37 0.54
CA ILE A 186 -6.51 -7.56 1.20
C ILE A 186 -6.54 -7.04 2.65
N LEU A 187 -7.19 -5.91 2.90
CA LEU A 187 -7.36 -5.37 4.25
C LEU A 187 -8.17 -6.30 5.16
N LEU A 188 -9.25 -6.90 4.64
CA LEU A 188 -10.06 -7.89 5.36
C LEU A 188 -9.23 -9.13 5.69
N PHE A 189 -8.50 -9.65 4.71
CA PHE A 189 -7.62 -10.81 4.88
C PHE A 189 -6.53 -10.53 5.94
N PHE A 190 -5.89 -9.36 5.88
CA PHE A 190 -4.92 -8.94 6.89
C PHE A 190 -5.52 -8.87 8.29
N THR A 191 -6.76 -8.39 8.39
CA THR A 191 -7.46 -8.30 9.68
C THR A 191 -7.67 -9.68 10.30
N GLU A 192 -8.09 -10.64 9.49
CA GLU A 192 -8.41 -12.00 9.92
C GLU A 192 -7.16 -12.82 10.22
N MET A 193 -6.14 -12.71 9.37
CA MET A 193 -4.92 -13.51 9.47
C MET A 193 -3.91 -12.97 10.50
N PHE A 194 -3.82 -11.65 10.68
CA PHE A 194 -2.82 -11.05 11.56
C PHE A 194 -3.42 -10.37 12.80
N TYR A 195 -4.41 -9.50 12.61
CA TYR A 195 -4.87 -8.68 13.72
C TYR A 195 -5.64 -9.46 14.79
N ILE A 196 -6.54 -10.35 14.39
CA ILE A 196 -7.33 -11.15 15.32
C ILE A 196 -6.44 -12.10 16.13
N PRO A 197 -5.51 -12.89 15.55
CA PRO A 197 -4.57 -13.71 16.30
C PRO A 197 -3.69 -12.89 17.25
N LEU A 198 -3.16 -11.77 16.81
CA LEU A 198 -2.34 -10.89 17.65
C LEU A 198 -3.12 -10.39 18.88
N ARG A 199 -4.40 -10.06 18.73
CA ARG A 199 -5.25 -9.66 19.85
C ARG A 199 -5.46 -10.80 20.85
N LYS A 200 -5.59 -12.04 20.38
CA LYS A 200 -5.67 -13.23 21.27
C LYS A 200 -4.40 -13.39 22.09
N VAL A 201 -3.23 -13.23 21.45
CA VAL A 201 -1.92 -13.27 22.14
C VAL A 201 -1.81 -12.18 23.20
N ILE A 202 -2.17 -10.93 22.86
CA ILE A 202 -2.15 -9.81 23.83
C ILE A 202 -3.08 -10.10 25.01
N TYR A 203 -4.29 -10.59 24.76
CA TYR A 203 -5.23 -10.91 25.85
C TYR A 203 -4.71 -12.04 26.74
N ALA A 204 -4.10 -13.08 26.16
CA ALA A 204 -3.48 -14.15 26.94
C ALA A 204 -2.34 -13.65 27.84
N THR A 205 -1.48 -12.76 27.31
CA THR A 205 -0.42 -12.14 28.11
C THR A 205 -0.95 -11.28 29.26
N GLU A 206 -2.08 -10.59 29.07
CA GLU A 206 -2.77 -9.86 30.16
C GLU A 206 -3.30 -10.81 31.22
N GLN A 207 -3.86 -11.99 30.85
CA GLN A 207 -4.26 -13.02 31.78
C GLN A 207 -3.06 -13.55 32.59
N TYR A 208 -1.96 -13.87 31.95
CA TYR A 208 -0.74 -14.34 32.61
C TYR A 208 -0.16 -13.27 33.55
N ALA A 209 -0.12 -12.01 33.15
CA ALA A 209 0.32 -10.90 33.98
C ALA A 209 -0.60 -10.68 35.22
N SER A 210 -1.86 -11.05 35.13
CA SER A 210 -2.80 -11.01 36.29
C SER A 210 -2.72 -12.22 37.20
N GLY A 211 -1.81 -13.18 36.94
CA GLY A 211 -1.62 -14.39 37.74
C GLY A 211 -2.45 -15.60 37.26
N ASN A 212 -3.24 -15.47 36.19
CA ASN A 212 -4.02 -16.57 35.65
C ASN A 212 -3.17 -17.40 34.65
N MET A 213 -2.19 -18.16 35.21
CA MET A 213 -1.27 -18.98 34.42
C MET A 213 -1.91 -20.21 33.76
N HIS A 214 -3.12 -20.59 34.21
CA HIS A 214 -3.88 -21.72 33.62
C HIS A 214 -4.79 -21.30 32.46
N TYR A 215 -4.76 -20.04 32.03
CA TYR A 215 -5.51 -19.59 30.87
C TYR A 215 -4.88 -20.18 29.59
N GLU A 216 -5.63 -21.01 28.89
CA GLU A 216 -5.22 -21.56 27.59
C GLU A 216 -5.96 -20.84 26.48
N PHE A 217 -5.25 -20.51 25.42
CA PHE A 217 -5.82 -19.94 24.20
C PHE A 217 -5.27 -20.64 22.97
N THR A 218 -6.07 -20.67 21.93
CA THR A 218 -5.69 -21.28 20.65
C THR A 218 -5.69 -20.24 19.53
N VAL A 219 -4.67 -20.32 18.70
CA VAL A 219 -4.58 -19.63 17.42
C VAL A 219 -4.54 -20.72 16.36
N GLU A 220 -5.59 -20.78 15.53
CA GLU A 220 -5.70 -21.74 14.43
C GLU A 220 -4.87 -21.26 13.25
N SER A 221 -3.55 -21.30 13.41
CA SER A 221 -2.60 -20.97 12.36
C SER A 221 -1.40 -21.90 12.45
N SER A 222 -0.87 -22.30 11.30
CA SER A 222 0.37 -23.10 11.21
C SER A 222 1.60 -22.26 10.93
N ASP A 223 1.48 -20.95 10.99
CA ASP A 223 2.53 -19.96 10.77
C ASP A 223 3.21 -19.51 12.08
N GLU A 224 3.97 -18.42 12.02
CA GLU A 224 4.68 -17.82 13.16
C GLU A 224 3.73 -17.39 14.29
N MET A 225 2.47 -17.06 13.97
CA MET A 225 1.47 -16.70 14.99
C MET A 225 1.01 -17.92 15.80
N GLY A 226 0.82 -19.05 15.15
CA GLY A 226 0.54 -20.32 15.80
C GLY A 226 1.72 -20.79 16.66
N TYR A 227 2.95 -20.68 16.14
CA TYR A 227 4.16 -20.97 16.91
C TYR A 227 4.31 -20.08 18.15
N LEU A 228 4.07 -18.77 18.01
CA LEU A 228 4.10 -17.82 19.12
C LEU A 228 3.08 -18.18 20.20
N ALA A 229 1.84 -18.52 19.80
CA ALA A 229 0.79 -18.92 20.73
C ALA A 229 1.16 -20.19 21.49
N GLY A 230 1.68 -21.21 20.79
CA GLY A 230 2.16 -22.46 21.40
C GLY A 230 3.29 -22.23 22.39
N THR A 231 4.28 -21.42 22.04
CA THR A 231 5.41 -21.07 22.92
C THR A 231 4.95 -20.34 24.17
N LEU A 232 3.98 -19.42 24.03
CA LEU A 232 3.44 -18.66 25.14
C LEU A 232 2.66 -19.56 26.12
N ASN A 233 1.82 -20.48 25.61
CA ASN A 233 1.12 -21.48 26.43
C ASN A 233 2.11 -22.39 27.16
N TYR A 234 3.15 -22.84 26.46
CA TYR A 234 4.21 -23.66 27.07
C TYR A 234 4.90 -22.90 28.22
N MET A 235 5.30 -21.64 28.00
CA MET A 235 5.91 -20.80 29.04
C MET A 235 4.98 -20.63 30.24
N ALA A 236 3.69 -20.36 30.04
CA ALA A 236 2.72 -20.22 31.12
C ALA A 236 2.57 -21.51 31.92
N SER A 237 2.52 -22.67 31.26
CA SER A 237 2.44 -23.98 31.91
C SER A 237 3.68 -24.27 32.76
N GLU A 238 4.89 -23.94 32.30
CA GLU A 238 6.13 -24.12 33.04
C GLU A 238 6.18 -23.20 34.29
N ILE A 239 5.69 -21.97 34.16
CA ILE A 239 5.58 -21.05 35.33
C ILE A 239 4.58 -21.60 36.37
N ALA A 240 3.39 -22.02 35.91
CA ALA A 240 2.37 -22.62 36.82
C ALA A 240 2.93 -23.85 37.54
N ARG A 241 3.63 -24.73 36.81
CA ARG A 241 4.27 -25.92 37.39
C ARG A 241 5.37 -25.56 38.40
N SER A 242 6.14 -24.52 38.11
CA SER A 242 7.19 -24.02 39.02
C SER A 242 6.56 -23.48 40.32
N GLU A 243 5.48 -22.72 40.25
CA GLU A 243 4.75 -22.20 41.40
C GLU A 243 4.17 -23.36 42.28
N ASP A 244 3.56 -24.36 41.65
CA ASP A 244 3.03 -25.52 42.36
C ASP A 244 4.13 -26.32 43.05
N ASN A 245 5.27 -26.52 42.37
CA ASN A 245 6.44 -27.17 42.98
C ASN A 245 6.98 -26.36 44.17
N GLN A 246 7.05 -25.03 44.03
CA GLN A 246 7.48 -24.15 45.12
C GLN A 246 6.52 -24.24 46.33
N LYS A 247 5.19 -24.22 46.11
CA LYS A 247 4.21 -24.37 47.18
C LYS A 247 4.35 -25.71 47.90
N LYS A 248 4.48 -26.82 47.12
CA LYS A 248 4.72 -28.16 47.66
C LYS A 248 6.02 -28.23 48.46
N PHE A 249 7.09 -27.63 47.95
CA PHE A 249 8.38 -27.56 48.62
C PHE A 249 8.26 -26.85 49.98
N VAL A 250 7.66 -25.66 50.02
CA VAL A 250 7.45 -24.91 51.28
C VAL A 250 6.59 -25.69 52.28
N ALA A 251 5.54 -26.37 51.82
CA ALA A 251 4.69 -27.16 52.65
C ALA A 251 5.45 -28.37 53.27
N ASN A 252 6.23 -29.09 52.44
CA ASN A 252 7.03 -30.23 52.89
C ASN A 252 8.11 -29.81 53.89
N VAL A 253 8.84 -28.74 53.60
CA VAL A 253 9.86 -28.17 54.48
C VAL A 253 9.21 -27.76 55.81
N SER A 254 8.06 -27.10 55.80
CA SER A 254 7.34 -26.71 57.02
C SER A 254 6.91 -27.90 57.88
N HIS A 255 6.46 -28.98 57.25
CA HIS A 255 6.12 -30.23 57.94
C HIS A 255 7.36 -30.86 58.59
N ASP A 256 8.48 -30.97 57.84
CA ASP A 256 9.71 -31.62 58.29
C ASP A 256 10.41 -30.85 59.43
N PHE A 257 10.20 -29.52 59.50
CA PHE A 257 10.64 -28.72 60.64
C PHE A 257 9.71 -28.83 61.84
N ARG A 258 8.38 -28.91 61.63
CA ARG A 258 7.39 -28.91 62.74
C ARG A 258 7.51 -30.14 63.66
N SER A 259 7.73 -31.31 63.04
CA SER A 259 7.80 -32.59 63.81
C SER A 259 8.92 -32.55 64.82
N PRO A 260 10.21 -32.35 64.48
CA PRO A 260 11.29 -32.33 65.49
C PRO A 260 11.16 -31.20 66.51
N LEU A 261 10.70 -29.99 66.05
CA LEU A 261 10.47 -28.88 66.98
C LEU A 261 9.41 -29.18 67.99
N THR A 262 8.31 -29.89 67.63
CA THR A 262 7.27 -30.32 68.55
C THR A 262 7.81 -31.34 69.58
N SER A 263 8.64 -32.27 69.12
CA SER A 263 9.29 -33.25 69.99
C SER A 263 10.25 -32.58 70.97
N ILE A 264 11.12 -31.69 70.48
CA ILE A 264 12.04 -30.92 71.35
C ILE A 264 11.27 -30.14 72.38
N LYS A 265 10.26 -29.37 71.99
CA LYS A 265 9.43 -28.56 72.88
C LYS A 265 8.72 -29.47 73.90
N GLY A 266 8.07 -30.56 73.50
CA GLY A 266 7.33 -31.47 74.39
C GLY A 266 8.22 -32.12 75.45
N TYR A 267 9.41 -32.58 75.04
CA TYR A 267 10.33 -33.16 76.06
C TYR A 267 10.89 -32.12 77.01
N LEU A 268 11.21 -30.93 76.54
CA LEU A 268 11.69 -29.85 77.43
C LEU A 268 10.57 -29.39 78.37
N GLU A 269 9.32 -29.24 77.91
CA GLU A 269 8.17 -28.92 78.82
C GLU A 269 7.93 -30.01 79.85
N ALA A 270 7.95 -31.28 79.44
CA ALA A 270 7.75 -32.42 80.34
C ALA A 270 8.90 -32.59 81.37
N MET A 271 10.10 -32.14 81.08
CA MET A 271 11.20 -32.05 82.05
C MET A 271 11.03 -30.87 83.01
N LEU A 272 10.51 -29.74 82.53
CA LEU A 272 10.30 -28.55 83.35
C LEU A 272 9.11 -28.66 84.32
N ASP A 273 8.03 -29.35 83.92
CA ASP A 273 6.85 -29.55 84.74
C ASP A 273 6.94 -30.77 85.66
N GLY A 274 8.05 -31.50 85.62
CA GLY A 274 8.29 -32.66 86.50
C GLY A 274 7.64 -33.95 85.99
N THR A 275 6.99 -33.99 84.84
CA THR A 275 6.38 -35.22 84.29
C THR A 275 7.49 -36.25 83.96
N ILE A 276 8.69 -35.80 83.60
CA ILE A 276 9.87 -36.64 83.41
C ILE A 276 10.75 -36.48 84.69
N PRO A 277 10.95 -37.55 85.40
CA PRO A 277 11.72 -37.50 86.64
C PRO A 277 13.21 -37.23 86.34
N PRO A 278 13.96 -36.58 87.28
CA PRO A 278 15.36 -36.17 87.07
C PRO A 278 16.29 -37.31 86.69
N GLU A 279 16.07 -38.52 87.10
CA GLU A 279 16.86 -39.72 86.76
C GLU A 279 16.75 -40.08 85.27
N MET A 280 15.75 -39.59 84.60
CA MET A 280 15.53 -39.81 83.14
C MET A 280 15.91 -38.63 82.27
N HIS A 281 16.29 -37.49 82.84
CA HIS A 281 16.61 -36.28 82.11
C HIS A 281 17.71 -36.52 81.02
N GLU A 282 18.77 -37.22 81.38
CA GLU A 282 19.88 -37.51 80.47
C GLU A 282 19.40 -38.22 79.16
N LYS A 283 18.55 -39.23 79.34
CA LYS A 283 17.95 -39.94 78.21
C LYS A 283 17.16 -39.03 77.24
N TYR A 284 16.30 -38.17 77.81
CA TYR A 284 15.46 -37.29 77.02
C TYR A 284 16.24 -36.10 76.41
N LEU A 285 17.28 -35.60 77.09
CA LEU A 285 18.21 -34.62 76.58
C LEU A 285 18.98 -35.16 75.36
N HIS A 286 19.33 -36.45 75.39
CA HIS A 286 19.89 -37.08 74.18
C HIS A 286 18.91 -37.11 72.99
N ILE A 287 17.61 -37.34 73.26
CA ILE A 287 16.61 -37.25 72.15
C ILE A 287 16.50 -35.84 71.61
N VAL A 288 16.45 -34.81 72.47
CA VAL A 288 16.40 -33.41 72.14
C VAL A 288 17.66 -33.04 71.31
N LEU A 289 18.83 -33.50 71.74
CA LEU A 289 20.09 -33.27 71.00
C LEU A 289 20.05 -33.89 69.58
N ASN A 290 19.60 -35.15 69.50
CA ASN A 290 19.46 -35.83 68.18
C ASN A 290 18.49 -35.13 67.25
N GLU A 291 17.35 -34.65 67.74
CA GLU A 291 16.39 -33.86 66.91
C GLU A 291 16.97 -32.49 66.52
N THR A 292 17.80 -31.85 67.34
CA THR A 292 18.52 -30.61 67.00
C THR A 292 19.55 -30.86 65.97
N GLU A 293 20.33 -31.94 66.04
CA GLU A 293 21.28 -32.32 64.95
C GLU A 293 20.57 -32.63 63.65
N ARG A 294 19.38 -33.27 63.70
CA ARG A 294 18.54 -33.52 62.53
C ARG A 294 18.10 -32.20 61.85
N LEU A 295 17.65 -31.22 62.64
CA LEU A 295 17.30 -29.88 62.11
C LEU A 295 18.50 -29.18 61.51
N THR A 296 19.68 -29.28 62.10
CA THR A 296 20.92 -28.71 61.55
C THR A 296 21.28 -29.34 60.21
N LYS A 297 21.16 -30.64 60.07
CA LYS A 297 21.37 -31.33 58.80
C LYS A 297 20.37 -30.90 57.73
N LEU A 298 19.08 -30.76 58.10
CA LEU A 298 18.01 -30.32 57.18
C LEU A 298 18.29 -28.89 56.67
N THR A 299 18.67 -27.97 57.57
CA THR A 299 19.03 -26.58 57.22
C THR A 299 20.20 -26.53 56.26
N ASN A 300 21.27 -27.30 56.52
CA ASN A 300 22.44 -27.36 55.66
C ASN A 300 22.10 -27.92 54.24
N SER A 301 21.24 -28.92 54.18
CA SER A 301 20.76 -29.49 52.90
C SER A 301 19.96 -28.48 52.12
N LEU A 302 19.10 -27.66 52.74
CA LEU A 302 18.34 -26.59 52.11
C LEU A 302 19.25 -25.47 51.57
N LEU A 303 20.29 -25.09 52.35
CA LEU A 303 21.28 -24.09 51.88
C LEU A 303 22.08 -24.61 50.67
N GLN A 304 22.44 -25.90 50.66
CA GLN A 304 23.12 -26.49 49.51
C GLN A 304 22.22 -26.51 48.27
N LEU A 305 20.94 -26.85 48.39
CA LEU A 305 19.96 -26.79 47.28
C LEU A 305 19.80 -25.38 46.73
N ASN A 306 19.75 -24.36 47.60
CA ASN A 306 19.66 -22.96 47.16
C ASN A 306 20.91 -22.52 46.37
N ASN A 307 22.11 -22.94 46.82
CA ASN A 307 23.36 -22.64 46.13
C ASN A 307 23.50 -23.36 44.78
N LEU A 308 22.90 -24.53 44.60
CA LEU A 308 22.87 -25.23 43.32
C LEU A 308 21.95 -24.54 42.29
N ASN A 309 20.79 -24.04 42.73
CA ASN A 309 19.87 -23.31 41.88
C ASN A 309 20.46 -21.99 41.35
N THR A 310 21.25 -21.27 42.16
CA THR A 310 21.93 -20.05 41.73
C THR A 310 23.05 -20.30 40.71
N LYS A 311 23.69 -21.47 40.74
CA LYS A 311 24.74 -21.85 39.77
C LYS A 311 24.15 -22.38 38.46
N ALA A 312 23.01 -23.03 38.44
CA ALA A 312 22.37 -23.57 37.26
C ALA A 312 21.89 -22.48 36.28
N VAL A 313 21.53 -21.30 36.75
CA VAL A 313 21.12 -20.15 35.93
C VAL A 313 22.30 -19.53 35.16
N SER A 314 23.56 -19.78 35.57
CA SER A 314 24.75 -19.19 34.92
C SER A 314 25.20 -19.89 33.64
N TYR A 315 24.70 -21.08 33.31
CA TYR A 315 25.22 -21.88 32.17
C TYR A 315 24.27 -22.04 31.00
N THR A 316 23.04 -21.52 31.05
CA THR A 316 22.06 -21.65 29.95
C THR A 316 22.12 -20.53 28.90
N HIS A 317 23.05 -19.56 29.01
CA HIS A 317 23.17 -18.44 28.07
C HIS A 317 24.30 -18.53 27.05
N LEU A 318 24.94 -19.68 26.89
CA LEU A 318 25.99 -19.88 25.88
C LEU A 318 25.74 -21.16 25.11
N THR A 319 25.03 -21.04 24.00
CA THR A 319 25.25 -21.65 22.67
C THR A 319 23.97 -21.59 21.85
N LEU A 320 23.77 -20.49 21.12
CA LEU A 320 23.07 -20.53 19.85
C LEU A 320 24.07 -21.02 18.80
N PRO A 321 23.84 -22.12 18.09
CA PRO A 321 24.64 -22.43 16.92
C PRO A 321 24.25 -21.47 15.80
N THR A 322 25.15 -20.56 15.46
CA THR A 322 25.15 -19.89 14.17
C THR A 322 25.40 -20.93 13.09
N THR A 323 24.37 -21.47 12.48
CA THR A 323 24.48 -22.11 11.17
C THR A 323 24.15 -21.08 10.10
N SER A 324 25.20 -20.48 9.57
CA SER A 324 25.23 -19.91 8.23
C SER A 324 24.94 -21.00 7.20
N ARG A 325 23.85 -20.78 6.39
CA ARG A 325 23.79 -21.12 4.97
C ARG A 325 22.66 -20.35 4.33
#